data_0d10dc3deabd6c7f7e9ae86320ee1b8c
#
_entry.id   0d10dc3deabd6c7f7e9ae86320ee1b8c
#
_cell.length_a   1.000
_cell.length_b   1.000
_cell.length_c   1.000
_cell.angle_alpha   90.00
_cell.angle_beta   90.00
_cell.angle_gamma   90.00
#
_symmetry.space_group_name_H-M   'P 1'
#
loop_
_entity.id
_entity.type
_entity.pdbx_description
1 polymer ?
#
loop_
_entity_poly.entity_id
_entity_poly.type
_entity_poly.pdbx_seq_one_letter_code
_entity_poly.pdbx_strand_id
1 'polypeptide(L)'
;GETLRFPDRAAVDTLPLQHPNGATGYRFAHKGRIACYISDIEHSEPWPPADLVRFVRDADLVIYDGMFSEEEYPRCRGWGHSTWEKGVALCRAANAKALAIFHLHPAHDDAYLLASEGELKAAMASAFVAREGQALAFSAVNEPA
;
A
#
# COMPACT_ATOMS: atom_id res chain seq x y z
N GLY A 1 -14.68 10.32 -0.73
CA GLY A 1 -14.54 9.15 -1.60
C GLY A 1 -15.89 8.67 -2.08
N GLU A 2 -15.88 7.83 -3.05
CA GLU A 2 -17.05 7.21 -3.67
C GLU A 2 -16.98 5.70 -3.55
N THR A 3 -18.14 5.02 -3.61
CA THR A 3 -18.22 3.55 -3.66
C THR A 3 -18.88 3.12 -4.96
N LEU A 4 -18.15 2.33 -5.77
CA LEU A 4 -18.67 1.65 -6.95
C LEU A 4 -19.01 0.20 -6.58
N ARG A 5 -20.20 -0.28 -7.00
CA ARG A 5 -20.65 -1.66 -6.75
C ARG A 5 -20.88 -2.37 -8.07
N PHE A 6 -20.46 -3.65 -8.12
CA PHE A 6 -20.56 -4.50 -9.30
C PHE A 6 -21.54 -5.66 -9.07
N PRO A 7 -22.14 -6.24 -10.14
CA PRO A 7 -23.16 -7.28 -10.02
C PRO A 7 -22.71 -8.54 -9.26
N ASP A 8 -21.42 -8.88 -9.30
CA ASP A 8 -20.81 -10.02 -8.62
C ASP A 8 -20.49 -9.78 -7.13
N ARG A 9 -21.08 -8.72 -6.54
CA ARG A 9 -20.82 -8.22 -5.18
C ARG A 9 -19.41 -7.64 -4.95
N ALA A 10 -18.63 -7.43 -5.99
CA ALA A 10 -17.41 -6.67 -5.86
C ALA A 10 -17.75 -5.19 -5.56
N ALA A 11 -16.93 -4.56 -4.75
CA ALA A 11 -17.03 -3.14 -4.44
C ALA A 11 -15.67 -2.48 -4.53
N VAL A 12 -15.64 -1.24 -4.98
CA VAL A 12 -14.45 -0.40 -5.01
C VAL A 12 -14.77 0.92 -4.31
N ASP A 13 -14.13 1.15 -3.18
CA ASP A 13 -14.14 2.44 -2.50
C ASP A 13 -12.95 3.28 -2.94
N THR A 14 -13.13 4.59 -2.99
CA THR A 14 -12.08 5.55 -3.35
C THR A 14 -11.77 6.49 -2.19
N LEU A 15 -10.51 6.92 -2.09
CA LEU A 15 -10.05 7.93 -1.14
C LEU A 15 -9.10 8.89 -1.85
N PRO A 16 -9.34 10.23 -1.80
CA PRO A 16 -8.33 11.19 -2.24
C PRO A 16 -7.04 11.03 -1.43
N LEU A 17 -5.90 10.99 -2.12
CA LEU A 17 -4.57 10.90 -1.50
C LEU A 17 -3.86 12.24 -1.58
N GLN A 18 -2.94 12.46 -0.63
CA GLN A 18 -2.09 13.64 -0.65
C GLN A 18 -1.01 13.49 -1.73
N HIS A 19 -1.13 14.28 -2.77
CA HIS A 19 -0.20 14.35 -3.89
C HIS A 19 -0.26 15.76 -4.52
N PRO A 20 0.84 16.35 -5.02
CA PRO A 20 0.84 17.72 -5.59
C PRO A 20 -0.19 17.94 -6.69
N ASN A 21 -0.46 16.93 -7.51
CA ASN A 21 -1.42 16.99 -8.63
C ASN A 21 -2.74 16.25 -8.32
N GLY A 22 -2.93 15.78 -7.09
CA GLY A 22 -4.03 14.92 -6.70
C GLY A 22 -3.82 13.47 -7.14
N ALA A 23 -4.19 12.53 -6.27
CA ALA A 23 -4.19 11.11 -6.54
C ALA A 23 -5.36 10.44 -5.83
N THR A 24 -5.66 9.19 -6.19
CA THR A 24 -6.78 8.45 -5.64
C THR A 24 -6.35 7.06 -5.21
N GLY A 25 -6.56 6.74 -3.94
CA GLY A 25 -6.45 5.39 -3.41
C GLY A 25 -7.71 4.58 -3.70
N TYR A 26 -7.53 3.27 -3.87
CA TYR A 26 -8.60 2.33 -4.16
C TYR A 26 -8.62 1.20 -3.15
N ARG A 27 -9.81 0.85 -2.66
CA ARG A 27 -10.05 -0.31 -1.81
C ARG A 27 -11.00 -1.26 -2.54
N PHE A 28 -10.51 -2.39 -2.94
CA PHE A 28 -11.25 -3.46 -3.61
C PHE A 28 -11.72 -4.47 -2.58
N ALA A 29 -13.02 -4.76 -2.56
CA ALA A 29 -13.59 -5.79 -1.73
C ALA A 29 -14.35 -6.80 -2.59
N HIS A 30 -14.02 -8.08 -2.48
CA HIS A 30 -14.67 -9.16 -3.21
C HIS A 30 -14.54 -10.47 -2.45
N LYS A 31 -15.63 -11.22 -2.30
CA LYS A 31 -15.67 -12.55 -1.64
C LYS A 31 -14.93 -12.59 -0.30
N GLY A 32 -15.18 -11.59 0.56
CA GLY A 32 -14.56 -11.49 1.87
C GLY A 32 -13.06 -11.13 1.85
N ARG A 33 -12.49 -10.79 0.69
CA ARG A 33 -11.09 -10.33 0.55
C ARG A 33 -11.03 -8.85 0.25
N ILE A 34 -9.96 -8.22 0.72
CA ILE A 34 -9.74 -6.79 0.60
C ILE A 34 -8.31 -6.54 0.12
N ALA A 35 -8.19 -5.82 -1.00
CA ALA A 35 -6.92 -5.29 -1.47
C ALA A 35 -7.01 -3.76 -1.58
N CYS A 36 -5.99 -3.06 -1.11
CA CYS A 36 -5.92 -1.60 -1.21
C CYS A 36 -4.75 -1.21 -2.10
N TYR A 37 -4.97 -0.26 -3.02
CA TYR A 37 -3.94 0.33 -3.87
C TYR A 37 -3.77 1.79 -3.47
N ILE A 38 -2.60 2.10 -2.92
CA ILE A 38 -2.24 3.40 -2.35
C ILE A 38 -0.93 3.84 -3.02
N SER A 39 -1.06 4.40 -4.21
CA SER A 39 0.07 4.90 -4.99
C SER A 39 -0.05 6.39 -5.22
N ASP A 40 1.08 7.04 -5.49
CA ASP A 40 1.17 8.48 -5.63
C ASP A 40 0.67 9.18 -4.36
N ILE A 41 1.25 8.79 -3.24
CA ILE A 41 0.95 9.39 -1.94
C ILE A 41 2.20 9.99 -1.32
N GLU A 42 2.12 11.27 -0.97
CA GLU A 42 3.13 11.89 -0.12
C GLU A 42 2.66 11.86 1.33
N HIS A 43 3.50 11.37 2.23
CA HIS A 43 3.15 11.36 3.65
C HIS A 43 3.41 12.72 4.29
N SER A 44 2.57 13.10 5.24
CA SER A 44 2.74 14.26 6.11
C SER A 44 2.54 13.86 7.56
N GLU A 45 3.19 14.58 8.47
CA GLU A 45 3.01 14.31 9.90
C GLU A 45 1.73 15.00 10.43
N PRO A 46 1.00 14.42 11.39
CA PRO A 46 1.28 13.10 11.98
C PRO A 46 0.90 11.93 11.05
N TRP A 47 1.75 10.89 11.00
CA TRP A 47 1.55 9.71 10.18
C TRP A 47 1.25 8.47 11.03
N PRO A 48 0.35 7.56 10.59
CA PRO A 48 -0.55 7.68 9.43
C PRO A 48 -1.84 8.46 9.77
N PRO A 49 -2.47 9.15 8.79
CA PRO A 49 -3.72 9.86 9.02
C PRO A 49 -4.89 8.90 9.26
N ALA A 50 -5.81 9.29 10.14
CA ALA A 50 -6.86 8.40 10.64
C ALA A 50 -7.84 7.91 9.55
N ASP A 51 -8.08 8.69 8.52
CA ASP A 51 -8.92 8.33 7.37
C ASP A 51 -8.26 7.26 6.50
N LEU A 52 -6.95 7.36 6.25
CA LEU A 52 -6.18 6.36 5.52
C LEU A 52 -6.10 5.05 6.32
N VAL A 53 -5.89 5.11 7.64
CA VAL A 53 -5.93 3.92 8.51
C VAL A 53 -7.29 3.21 8.41
N ARG A 54 -8.39 3.97 8.48
CA ARG A 54 -9.74 3.38 8.30
C ARG A 54 -9.94 2.78 6.92
N PHE A 55 -9.40 3.46 5.90
CA PHE A 55 -9.54 3.03 4.51
C PHE A 55 -8.85 1.70 4.21
N VAL A 56 -7.66 1.46 4.77
CA VAL A 56 -6.92 0.21 4.57
C VAL A 56 -7.12 -0.81 5.70
N ARG A 57 -8.01 -0.55 6.65
CA ARG A 57 -8.25 -1.42 7.81
C ARG A 57 -8.55 -2.85 7.39
N ASP A 58 -7.88 -3.81 8.06
CA ASP A 58 -8.02 -5.26 7.91
C ASP A 58 -7.84 -5.75 6.47
N ALA A 59 -7.15 -4.97 5.61
CA ALA A 59 -6.86 -5.39 4.24
C ALA A 59 -6.01 -6.66 4.24
N ASP A 60 -6.33 -7.58 3.32
CA ASP A 60 -5.49 -8.77 3.07
C ASP A 60 -4.17 -8.37 2.39
N LEU A 61 -4.21 -7.30 1.57
CA LEU A 61 -3.04 -6.74 0.92
C LEU A 61 -3.16 -5.22 0.81
N VAL A 62 -2.10 -4.51 1.16
CA VAL A 62 -1.90 -3.10 0.80
C VAL A 62 -0.77 -3.03 -0.22
N ILE A 63 -1.04 -2.46 -1.39
CA ILE A 63 -0.03 -2.10 -2.40
C ILE A 63 0.26 -0.62 -2.16
N TYR A 64 1.51 -0.30 -1.84
CA TYR A 64 1.85 1.02 -1.31
C TYR A 64 3.04 1.64 -2.05
N ASP A 65 2.98 2.95 -2.23
CA ASP A 65 4.06 3.77 -2.78
C ASP A 65 5.25 3.81 -1.80
N GLY A 66 6.27 3.06 -2.11
CA GLY A 66 7.52 3.02 -1.35
C GLY A 66 8.70 3.41 -2.22
N MET A 67 8.57 4.53 -2.95
CA MET A 67 9.59 5.01 -3.88
C MET A 67 10.93 5.24 -3.18
N PHE A 68 10.91 5.67 -1.91
CA PHE A 68 12.09 6.07 -1.15
C PHE A 68 12.21 5.27 0.15
N SER A 69 13.38 5.39 0.79
CA SER A 69 13.59 5.12 2.21
C SER A 69 13.46 6.41 3.03
N GLU A 70 13.33 6.30 4.35
CA GLU A 70 13.35 7.48 5.26
C GLU A 70 14.69 8.26 5.16
N GLU A 71 15.79 7.60 4.79
CA GLU A 71 17.09 8.26 4.60
C GLU A 71 17.10 9.13 3.34
N GLU A 72 16.43 8.70 2.28
CA GLU A 72 16.36 9.42 1.00
C GLU A 72 15.32 10.54 1.02
N TYR A 73 14.21 10.32 1.72
CA TYR A 73 13.03 11.18 1.68
C TYR A 73 13.26 12.67 1.94
N PRO A 74 14.17 13.10 2.84
CA PRO A 74 14.42 14.53 3.06
C PRO A 74 14.80 15.33 1.81
N ARG A 75 15.38 14.65 0.81
CA ARG A 75 15.78 15.26 -0.48
C ARG A 75 14.68 15.24 -1.53
N CYS A 76 13.63 14.47 -1.28
CA CYS A 76 12.55 14.18 -2.24
C CYS A 76 11.17 14.67 -1.78
N ARG A 77 11.13 15.47 -0.70
CA ARG A 77 9.87 16.08 -0.24
C ARG A 77 9.24 16.95 -1.32
N GLY A 78 7.92 16.84 -1.46
CA GLY A 78 7.17 17.57 -2.47
C GLY A 78 7.11 16.87 -3.82
N TRP A 79 7.68 15.66 -3.95
CA TRP A 79 7.64 14.90 -5.20
C TRP A 79 6.35 14.06 -5.34
N GLY A 80 5.58 13.93 -4.27
CA GLY A 80 4.31 13.21 -4.28
C GLY A 80 4.43 11.73 -3.91
N HIS A 81 5.55 11.28 -3.34
CA HIS A 81 5.82 9.89 -3.03
C HIS A 81 6.20 9.69 -1.57
N SER A 82 6.19 8.42 -1.14
CA SER A 82 6.40 8.04 0.25
C SER A 82 7.57 7.06 0.40
N THR A 83 7.72 6.53 1.61
CA THR A 83 8.76 5.59 1.97
C THR A 83 8.16 4.23 2.35
N TRP A 84 8.92 3.15 2.17
CA TRP A 84 8.46 1.82 2.54
C TRP A 84 8.20 1.70 4.06
N GLU A 85 8.94 2.44 4.90
CA GLU A 85 8.75 2.46 6.36
C GLU A 85 7.39 3.05 6.75
N LYS A 86 6.93 4.08 6.02
CA LYS A 86 5.58 4.65 6.20
C LYS A 86 4.50 3.65 5.78
N GLY A 87 4.75 2.85 4.75
CA GLY A 87 3.88 1.73 4.38
C GLY A 87 3.75 0.70 5.50
N VAL A 88 4.85 0.30 6.14
CA VAL A 88 4.85 -0.60 7.30
C VAL A 88 4.08 0.01 8.48
N ALA A 89 4.31 1.29 8.79
CA ALA A 89 3.62 1.99 9.88
C ALA A 89 2.09 2.03 9.63
N LEU A 90 1.67 2.31 8.40
CA LEU A 90 0.27 2.29 8.00
C LEU A 90 -0.36 0.90 8.18
N CYS A 91 0.29 -0.15 7.67
CA CYS A 91 -0.22 -1.52 7.77
C CYS A 91 -0.37 -1.97 9.23
N ARG A 92 0.60 -1.64 10.09
CA ARG A 92 0.52 -1.93 11.54
C ARG A 92 -0.66 -1.21 12.19
N ALA A 93 -0.83 0.09 11.93
CA ALA A 93 -1.92 0.88 12.50
C ALA A 93 -3.30 0.40 12.03
N ALA A 94 -3.39 -0.14 10.82
CA ALA A 94 -4.62 -0.60 10.18
C ALA A 94 -4.91 -2.10 10.36
N ASN A 95 -4.04 -2.87 11.03
CA ASN A 95 -4.13 -4.33 11.11
C ASN A 95 -4.17 -5.00 9.71
N ALA A 96 -3.47 -4.45 8.73
CA ALA A 96 -3.37 -5.04 7.40
C ALA A 96 -2.44 -6.27 7.43
N LYS A 97 -2.75 -7.31 6.64
CA LYS A 97 -2.10 -8.62 6.72
C LYS A 97 -0.81 -8.71 5.91
N ALA A 98 -0.76 -8.03 4.76
CA ALA A 98 0.41 -8.04 3.88
C ALA A 98 0.62 -6.67 3.24
N LEU A 99 1.88 -6.38 2.89
CA LEU A 99 2.31 -5.14 2.25
C LEU A 99 3.14 -5.47 1.01
N ALA A 100 2.74 -4.94 -0.13
CA ALA A 100 3.53 -4.92 -1.34
C ALA A 100 4.06 -3.51 -1.57
N ILE A 101 5.37 -3.33 -1.56
CA ILE A 101 6.00 -2.06 -1.95
C ILE A 101 6.06 -2.00 -3.46
N PHE A 102 5.56 -0.91 -3.99
CA PHE A 102 5.41 -0.62 -5.41
C PHE A 102 5.90 0.81 -5.71
N HIS A 103 5.89 1.23 -6.97
CA HIS A 103 6.32 2.56 -7.40
C HIS A 103 7.78 2.86 -7.06
N LEU A 104 8.67 1.92 -7.40
CA LEU A 104 10.09 1.96 -7.06
C LEU A 104 10.81 3.07 -7.84
N HIS A 105 11.80 3.72 -7.21
CA HIS A 105 12.58 4.77 -7.86
C HIS A 105 13.44 4.18 -9.00
N PRO A 106 13.43 4.78 -10.20
CA PRO A 106 14.14 4.22 -11.36
C PRO A 106 15.67 4.11 -11.20
N ALA A 107 16.26 4.83 -10.27
CA ALA A 107 17.70 4.73 -9.98
C ALA A 107 18.06 3.61 -9.00
N HIS A 108 17.07 2.93 -8.40
CA HIS A 108 17.31 1.79 -7.53
C HIS A 108 17.54 0.55 -8.38
N ASP A 109 18.73 -0.01 -8.31
CA ASP A 109 19.08 -1.26 -8.98
C ASP A 109 18.59 -2.50 -8.19
N ASP A 110 18.73 -3.66 -8.80
CA ASP A 110 18.30 -4.93 -8.19
C ASP A 110 19.01 -5.22 -6.85
N ALA A 111 20.27 -4.81 -6.70
CA ALA A 111 21.01 -5.03 -5.46
C ALA A 111 20.45 -4.18 -4.32
N TYR A 112 20.14 -2.91 -4.60
CA TYR A 112 19.45 -2.01 -3.66
C TYR A 112 18.08 -2.58 -3.26
N LEU A 113 17.27 -3.00 -4.24
CA LEU A 113 15.94 -3.53 -4.00
C LEU A 113 15.95 -4.82 -3.18
N LEU A 114 16.93 -5.70 -3.39
CA LEU A 114 17.11 -6.91 -2.58
C LEU A 114 17.49 -6.59 -1.13
N ALA A 115 18.37 -5.62 -0.91
CA ALA A 115 18.75 -5.17 0.43
C ALA A 115 17.54 -4.55 1.15
N SER A 116 16.84 -3.63 0.50
CA SER A 116 15.62 -2.99 1.02
C SER A 116 14.51 -4.00 1.32
N GLU A 117 14.33 -5.04 0.49
CA GLU A 117 13.38 -6.13 0.78
C GLU A 117 13.77 -6.92 2.03
N GLY A 118 15.06 -7.09 2.30
CA GLY A 118 15.55 -7.71 3.54
C GLY A 118 15.15 -6.90 4.78
N GLU A 119 15.35 -5.60 4.76
CA GLU A 119 14.96 -4.68 5.85
C GLU A 119 13.43 -4.62 6.01
N LEU A 120 12.71 -4.52 4.90
CA LEU A 120 11.26 -4.54 4.86
C LEU A 120 10.67 -5.80 5.50
N LYS A 121 11.22 -7.00 5.18
CA LYS A 121 10.81 -8.28 5.77
C LYS A 121 11.16 -8.39 7.25
N ALA A 122 12.27 -7.82 7.67
CA ALA A 122 12.63 -7.74 9.09
C ALA A 122 11.64 -6.85 9.86
N ALA A 123 11.17 -5.77 9.25
CA ALA A 123 10.16 -4.90 9.83
C ALA A 123 8.74 -5.53 9.79
N MET A 124 8.37 -6.20 8.70
CA MET A 124 7.08 -6.86 8.54
C MET A 124 7.24 -8.13 7.71
N ALA A 125 7.18 -9.30 8.33
CA ALA A 125 7.49 -10.60 7.69
C ALA A 125 6.63 -10.91 6.46
N SER A 126 5.41 -10.38 6.37
CA SER A 126 4.49 -10.51 5.24
C SER A 126 4.64 -9.40 4.18
N ALA A 127 5.66 -8.55 4.30
CA ALA A 127 5.92 -7.52 3.32
C ALA A 127 6.94 -7.98 2.26
N PHE A 128 6.83 -7.43 1.06
CA PHE A 128 7.71 -7.74 -0.06
C PHE A 128 7.78 -6.58 -1.05
N VAL A 129 8.81 -6.56 -1.87
CA VAL A 129 8.91 -5.67 -3.02
C VAL A 129 8.20 -6.32 -4.22
N ALA A 130 7.25 -5.62 -4.82
CA ALA A 130 6.48 -6.11 -5.97
C ALA A 130 7.39 -6.30 -7.20
N ARG A 131 7.15 -7.37 -7.96
CA ARG A 131 7.90 -7.70 -9.18
C ARG A 131 6.95 -7.84 -10.37
N GLU A 132 7.44 -7.47 -11.54
CA GLU A 132 6.70 -7.67 -12.77
C GLU A 132 6.35 -9.14 -12.99
N GLY A 133 5.12 -9.41 -13.41
CA GLY A 133 4.60 -10.77 -13.61
C GLY A 133 4.28 -11.54 -12.32
N GLN A 134 4.48 -10.96 -11.15
CA GLN A 134 4.13 -11.61 -9.89
C GLN A 134 2.61 -11.71 -9.74
N ALA A 135 2.12 -12.91 -9.47
CA ALA A 135 0.71 -13.17 -9.17
C ALA A 135 0.55 -13.59 -7.70
N LEU A 136 -0.45 -13.02 -7.04
CA LEU A 136 -0.82 -13.36 -5.66
C LEU A 136 -2.21 -14.00 -5.66
N ALA A 137 -2.32 -15.19 -5.05
CA ALA A 137 -3.59 -15.87 -4.90
C ALA A 137 -4.09 -15.75 -3.45
N PHE A 138 -5.34 -15.32 -3.28
CA PHE A 138 -6.02 -15.35 -2.00
C PHE A 138 -6.95 -16.56 -1.95
N SER A 139 -6.79 -17.41 -0.93
CA SER A 139 -7.75 -18.48 -0.70
C SER A 139 -9.14 -17.90 -0.47
N ALA A 140 -10.18 -18.52 -1.03
CA ALA A 140 -11.55 -18.11 -0.77
C ALA A 140 -11.84 -18.15 0.74
N VAL A 141 -12.51 -17.13 1.26
CA VAL A 141 -13.12 -17.19 2.59
C VAL A 141 -14.42 -17.95 2.42
N ASN A 142 -14.56 -19.09 3.10
CA ASN A 142 -15.85 -19.78 3.16
C ASN A 142 -16.86 -18.82 3.81
N GLU A 143 -17.79 -18.27 3.04
CA GLU A 143 -18.94 -17.59 3.62
C GLU A 143 -19.70 -18.64 4.42
N PRO A 144 -20.06 -18.37 5.68
CA PRO A 144 -21.00 -19.23 6.37
C PRO A 144 -22.32 -19.23 5.58
N ALA A 145 -22.87 -20.42 5.38
CA ALA A 145 -24.10 -20.67 4.66
C ALA A 145 -25.29 -19.92 5.30
#